data_37342e4992a87fbd4043d12ac7fd2867
#
_entry.id   37342e4992a87fbd4043d12ac7fd2867
#
_cell.length_a   1.000
_cell.length_b   1.000
_cell.length_c   1.000
_cell.angle_alpha   90.00
_cell.angle_beta   90.00
_cell.angle_gamma   90.00
#
_symmetry.space_group_name_H-M   'P 1'
#
loop_
_entity.id
_entity.type
_entity.pdbx_description
1 polymer ?
#
loop_
_entity_poly.entity_id
_entity_poly.type
_entity_poly.pdbx_seq_one_letter_code
_entity_poly.pdbx_strand_id
1 'polypeptide(L)'
;MTKLKDPRASDIDNPSKIQSLFPPHIIGRLKNLESIVLQDCQLLEVIFQLEELNFEESQVASVLDQLRELNLYNLPKLMHIWKKGPERIRGFGNLRLLVVWGCNSLTYLFSPSIAKLLVMLEEIQVTKCKKIEEILIRAREEEKEEKNLFHKVNSILLRDLPNLKCFCNEANAFEWPSLKKMMVIRCPNLRMFVPSNLKTPELEGVYEDIEFKTSQWKGDLNATIEHIFKGKVWHILIAIISLMEEFNTCV
;
A
#
# COMPACT_ATOMS: atom_id res chain seq x y z
N MET A 1 22.88 -0.85 -11.63
CA MET A 1 21.58 -0.24 -11.26
C MET A 1 20.76 -0.01 -12.51
N THR A 2 19.81 -0.87 -12.79
CA THR A 2 18.92 -0.70 -13.95
C THR A 2 17.69 0.08 -13.47
N LYS A 3 17.66 1.38 -13.75
CA LYS A 3 16.46 2.20 -13.52
C LYS A 3 15.64 2.12 -14.80
N LEU A 4 14.51 1.42 -14.76
CA LEU A 4 13.48 1.58 -15.78
C LEU A 4 12.77 2.92 -15.55
N LYS A 5 13.29 3.99 -16.12
CA LYS A 5 12.53 5.21 -16.34
C LYS A 5 11.64 4.96 -17.55
N ASP A 6 10.36 5.41 -17.44
CA ASP A 6 9.32 5.45 -18.46
C ASP A 6 9.69 4.75 -19.78
N PRO A 7 8.97 3.71 -20.19
CA PRO A 7 9.12 3.14 -21.53
C PRO A 7 8.50 4.06 -22.59
N ARG A 8 8.87 5.33 -22.64
CA ARG A 8 8.85 6.12 -23.87
C ARG A 8 10.01 5.67 -24.74
N ALA A 9 10.26 4.37 -24.69
CA ALA A 9 11.23 3.76 -25.55
C ALA A 9 10.65 3.74 -26.96
N SER A 10 11.40 4.32 -27.87
CA SER A 10 11.25 4.34 -29.31
C SER A 10 11.09 2.95 -29.99
N ASP A 11 10.87 1.89 -29.23
CA ASP A 11 10.85 0.50 -29.71
C ASP A 11 9.52 -0.23 -29.45
N ILE A 12 8.47 0.49 -29.05
CA ILE A 12 7.14 -0.11 -28.92
C ILE A 12 6.22 0.55 -29.94
N ASP A 13 5.94 -0.16 -31.00
CA ASP A 13 5.14 0.29 -32.16
C ASP A 13 3.70 0.74 -31.83
N ASN A 14 3.27 0.71 -30.56
CA ASN A 14 1.98 1.28 -30.16
C ASN A 14 1.87 1.47 -28.62
N PRO A 15 2.26 2.62 -28.05
CA PRO A 15 2.18 2.89 -26.61
C PRO A 15 0.74 2.98 -26.09
N SER A 16 -0.28 2.96 -26.95
CA SER A 16 -1.70 3.04 -26.58
C SER A 16 -2.31 1.72 -26.08
N LYS A 17 -1.54 0.63 -25.95
CA LYS A 17 -2.06 -0.70 -25.57
C LYS A 17 -1.29 -1.42 -24.46
N ILE A 18 -0.34 -0.81 -23.77
CA ILE A 18 0.37 -1.48 -22.66
C ILE A 18 -0.54 -1.52 -21.44
N GLN A 19 -1.33 -2.57 -21.33
CA GLN A 19 -2.15 -2.84 -20.13
C GLN A 19 -1.32 -3.47 -19.02
N SER A 20 -0.28 -4.24 -19.35
CA SER A 20 0.61 -4.90 -18.37
C SER A 20 2.07 -4.66 -18.73
N LEU A 21 2.87 -4.20 -17.74
CA LEU A 21 4.27 -3.91 -17.96
C LEU A 21 5.12 -5.19 -18.03
N PHE A 22 4.86 -6.12 -17.12
CA PHE A 22 5.59 -7.38 -17.04
C PHE A 22 4.65 -8.57 -17.23
N PRO A 23 4.42 -8.99 -18.49
CA PRO A 23 3.70 -10.20 -18.76
C PRO A 23 4.50 -11.45 -18.30
N PRO A 24 3.86 -12.61 -18.10
CA PRO A 24 4.45 -13.80 -17.50
C PRO A 24 5.77 -14.24 -18.15
N HIS A 25 5.87 -14.22 -19.46
CA HIS A 25 7.06 -14.66 -20.22
C HIS A 25 8.30 -13.76 -20.04
N ILE A 26 8.12 -12.52 -19.57
CA ILE A 26 9.21 -11.56 -19.29
C ILE A 26 9.65 -11.63 -17.84
N ILE A 27 8.73 -11.77 -16.90
CA ILE A 27 9.02 -11.74 -15.45
C ILE A 27 10.15 -12.71 -15.07
N GLY A 28 10.11 -13.93 -15.57
CA GLY A 28 11.13 -14.96 -15.28
C GLY A 28 12.55 -14.64 -15.79
N ARG A 29 12.69 -13.65 -16.69
CA ARG A 29 13.98 -13.22 -17.25
C ARG A 29 14.62 -12.08 -16.48
N LEU A 30 13.88 -11.38 -15.63
CA LEU A 30 14.31 -10.20 -14.89
C LEU A 30 14.99 -10.55 -13.57
N LYS A 31 15.90 -11.51 -13.58
CA LYS A 31 16.51 -12.07 -12.35
C LYS A 31 17.38 -11.09 -11.57
N ASN A 32 17.95 -10.09 -12.23
CA ASN A 32 18.94 -9.16 -11.64
C ASN A 32 18.37 -7.75 -11.43
N LEU A 33 17.04 -7.58 -11.52
CA LEU A 33 16.43 -6.27 -11.37
C LEU A 33 16.27 -5.93 -9.88
N GLU A 34 17.01 -4.91 -9.43
CA GLU A 34 17.03 -4.50 -8.02
C GLU A 34 16.05 -3.38 -7.71
N SER A 35 15.75 -2.52 -8.66
CA SER A 35 14.86 -1.37 -8.46
C SER A 35 14.02 -1.11 -9.70
N ILE A 36 12.74 -0.86 -9.48
CA ILE A 36 11.78 -0.44 -10.50
C ILE A 36 11.26 0.94 -10.12
N VAL A 37 11.40 1.90 -11.05
CA VAL A 37 10.79 3.23 -10.94
C VAL A 37 9.92 3.45 -12.16
N LEU A 38 8.61 3.62 -11.94
CA LEU A 38 7.62 3.94 -12.97
C LEU A 38 7.02 5.30 -12.68
N GLN A 39 7.01 6.16 -13.67
CA GLN A 39 6.48 7.50 -13.52
C GLN A 39 5.71 7.94 -14.76
N ASP A 40 4.55 8.60 -14.54
CA ASP A 40 3.73 9.24 -15.58
C ASP A 40 3.22 8.30 -16.69
N CYS A 41 3.13 6.97 -16.43
CA CYS A 41 2.60 6.00 -17.38
C CYS A 41 1.08 6.05 -17.40
N GLN A 42 0.50 6.82 -18.33
CA GLN A 42 -0.92 7.20 -18.33
C GLN A 42 -1.88 6.03 -18.62
N LEU A 43 -1.42 4.97 -19.29
CA LEU A 43 -2.26 3.87 -19.74
C LEU A 43 -2.02 2.54 -19.01
N LEU A 44 -1.03 2.50 -18.14
CA LEU A 44 -0.64 1.29 -17.43
C LEU A 44 -1.73 0.90 -16.40
N GLU A 45 -2.29 -0.30 -16.55
CA GLU A 45 -3.34 -0.84 -15.70
C GLU A 45 -2.81 -1.88 -14.71
N VAL A 46 -1.80 -2.65 -15.11
CA VAL A 46 -1.20 -3.74 -14.31
C VAL A 46 0.32 -3.68 -14.41
N ILE A 47 1.03 -3.84 -13.30
CA ILE A 47 2.50 -3.94 -13.33
C ILE A 47 2.92 -5.40 -13.55
N PHE A 48 2.57 -6.28 -12.63
CA PHE A 48 2.94 -7.69 -12.67
C PHE A 48 1.71 -8.56 -12.97
N GLN A 49 1.67 -9.16 -14.16
CA GLN A 49 0.62 -10.12 -14.52
C GLN A 49 1.06 -11.53 -14.14
N LEU A 50 0.54 -12.01 -13.02
CA LEU A 50 0.95 -13.28 -12.44
C LEU A 50 -0.02 -14.43 -12.74
N GLU A 51 -1.18 -14.15 -13.35
CA GLU A 51 -2.29 -15.11 -13.56
C GLU A 51 -1.91 -16.31 -14.45
N GLU A 52 -1.02 -16.09 -15.43
CA GLU A 52 -0.68 -17.07 -16.47
C GLU A 52 0.71 -17.70 -16.26
N LEU A 53 1.29 -17.54 -15.07
CA LEU A 53 2.55 -18.18 -14.75
C LEU A 53 2.32 -19.69 -14.55
N ASN A 54 2.31 -20.43 -15.66
CA ASN A 54 2.27 -21.90 -15.64
C ASN A 54 3.70 -22.40 -15.45
N PHE A 55 3.97 -22.92 -14.26
CA PHE A 55 5.21 -23.65 -14.01
C PHE A 55 4.91 -25.15 -14.02
N GLU A 56 5.73 -25.92 -14.72
CA GLU A 56 5.74 -27.37 -14.56
C GLU A 56 5.92 -27.71 -13.07
N GLU A 57 5.28 -28.73 -12.56
CA GLU A 57 5.17 -29.08 -11.12
C GLU A 57 6.50 -29.13 -10.36
N SER A 58 7.62 -29.22 -11.07
CA SER A 58 8.98 -29.31 -10.52
C SER A 58 9.74 -27.96 -10.41
N GLN A 59 9.26 -26.87 -11.02
CA GLN A 59 9.96 -25.59 -11.03
C GLN A 59 9.14 -24.52 -10.30
N VAL A 60 9.48 -24.28 -9.04
CA VAL A 60 9.07 -23.08 -8.33
C VAL A 60 9.88 -21.92 -8.93
N ALA A 61 9.24 -21.12 -9.78
CA ALA A 61 9.95 -19.98 -10.35
C ALA A 61 10.11 -18.87 -9.31
N SER A 62 11.36 -18.56 -9.07
CA SER A 62 11.76 -17.38 -8.34
C SER A 62 11.60 -16.16 -9.23
N VAL A 63 10.68 -15.30 -8.87
CA VAL A 63 10.29 -14.12 -9.65
C VAL A 63 10.83 -12.87 -8.96
N LEU A 64 11.69 -12.11 -9.67
CA LEU A 64 12.20 -10.82 -9.17
C LEU A 64 12.82 -10.90 -7.76
N ASP A 65 13.58 -11.94 -7.47
CA ASP A 65 14.21 -12.16 -6.16
C ASP A 65 15.21 -11.08 -5.77
N GLN A 66 15.77 -10.34 -6.74
CA GLN A 66 16.71 -9.26 -6.45
C GLN A 66 16.02 -7.90 -6.27
N LEU A 67 14.69 -7.84 -6.48
CA LEU A 67 13.97 -6.58 -6.38
C LEU A 67 13.90 -6.12 -4.93
N ARG A 68 14.45 -4.94 -4.66
CA ARG A 68 14.52 -4.29 -3.35
C ARG A 68 13.62 -3.07 -3.25
N GLU A 69 13.37 -2.39 -4.38
CA GLU A 69 12.62 -1.15 -4.40
C GLU A 69 11.60 -1.12 -5.55
N LEU A 70 10.37 -0.76 -5.22
CA LEU A 70 9.31 -0.52 -6.20
C LEU A 70 8.72 0.87 -5.96
N ASN A 71 8.98 1.78 -6.89
CA ASN A 71 8.57 3.16 -6.80
C ASN A 71 7.60 3.51 -7.95
N LEU A 72 6.38 3.88 -7.62
CA LEU A 72 5.28 4.11 -8.56
C LEU A 72 4.76 5.55 -8.40
N TYR A 73 4.91 6.35 -9.45
CA TYR A 73 4.54 7.76 -9.43
C TYR A 73 3.58 8.09 -10.57
N ASN A 74 2.44 8.68 -10.21
CA ASN A 74 1.49 9.26 -11.16
C ASN A 74 1.05 8.28 -12.27
N LEU A 75 0.50 7.12 -11.86
CA LEU A 75 -0.04 6.08 -12.73
C LEU A 75 -1.57 6.07 -12.63
N PRO A 76 -2.29 6.97 -13.33
CA PRO A 76 -3.71 7.27 -13.05
C PRO A 76 -4.65 6.12 -13.36
N LYS A 77 -4.29 5.21 -14.27
CA LYS A 77 -5.08 4.03 -14.64
C LYS A 77 -4.64 2.75 -13.95
N LEU A 78 -3.60 2.78 -13.11
CA LEU A 78 -3.11 1.59 -12.42
C LEU A 78 -4.19 1.03 -11.49
N MET A 79 -4.68 -0.16 -11.80
CA MET A 79 -5.68 -0.90 -11.01
C MET A 79 -5.03 -1.94 -10.10
N HIS A 80 -3.94 -2.58 -10.57
CA HIS A 80 -3.27 -3.64 -9.84
C HIS A 80 -1.75 -3.51 -9.94
N ILE A 81 -1.05 -3.52 -8.80
CA ILE A 81 0.40 -3.71 -8.78
C ILE A 81 0.70 -5.17 -9.14
N TRP A 82 0.04 -6.10 -8.43
CA TRP A 82 0.10 -7.53 -8.69
C TRP A 82 -1.29 -8.03 -9.11
N LYS A 83 -1.43 -8.46 -10.33
CA LYS A 83 -2.64 -9.14 -10.76
C LYS A 83 -2.51 -10.62 -10.42
N LYS A 84 -3.57 -11.19 -9.83
CA LYS A 84 -3.64 -12.51 -9.21
C LYS A 84 -2.70 -13.53 -9.88
N GLY A 85 -1.90 -14.23 -9.06
CA GLY A 85 -1.00 -15.29 -9.51
C GLY A 85 -1.37 -16.65 -8.94
N PRO A 86 -0.75 -17.71 -9.44
CA PRO A 86 -0.90 -19.05 -8.88
C PRO A 86 -0.38 -19.08 -7.43
N GLU A 87 -0.96 -19.94 -6.60
CA GLU A 87 -0.64 -20.07 -5.17
C GLU A 87 0.81 -20.48 -4.88
N ARG A 88 1.56 -20.92 -5.90
CA ARG A 88 2.93 -21.44 -5.79
C ARG A 88 4.02 -20.51 -6.30
N ILE A 89 3.75 -19.21 -6.44
CA ILE A 89 4.81 -18.24 -6.79
C ILE A 89 5.74 -18.05 -5.58
N ARG A 90 7.04 -18.08 -5.85
CA ARG A 90 8.08 -17.54 -4.96
C ARG A 90 8.67 -16.32 -5.63
N GLY A 91 8.95 -15.28 -4.86
CA GLY A 91 9.54 -14.05 -5.39
C GLY A 91 9.20 -12.86 -4.55
N PHE A 92 9.72 -11.71 -4.95
CA PHE A 92 9.57 -10.45 -4.21
C PHE A 92 10.06 -10.49 -2.76
N GLY A 93 10.68 -11.60 -2.33
CA GLY A 93 11.08 -11.80 -0.94
C GLY A 93 12.11 -10.78 -0.43
N ASN A 94 12.87 -10.14 -1.33
CA ASN A 94 13.84 -9.12 -1.00
C ASN A 94 13.31 -7.68 -1.15
N LEU A 95 12.04 -7.47 -1.49
CA LEU A 95 11.45 -6.14 -1.58
C LEU A 95 11.43 -5.49 -0.20
N ARG A 96 12.10 -4.34 -0.07
CA ARG A 96 12.24 -3.57 1.17
C ARG A 96 11.43 -2.29 1.17
N LEU A 97 11.33 -1.63 0.02
CA LEU A 97 10.65 -0.34 -0.12
C LEU A 97 9.57 -0.41 -1.18
N LEU A 98 8.35 -0.02 -0.80
CA LEU A 98 7.25 0.23 -1.72
C LEU A 98 6.79 1.68 -1.59
N VAL A 99 6.90 2.45 -2.68
CA VAL A 99 6.37 3.81 -2.78
C VAL A 99 5.27 3.85 -3.85
N VAL A 100 4.10 4.32 -3.46
CA VAL A 100 2.94 4.52 -4.36
C VAL A 100 2.43 5.95 -4.21
N TRP A 101 2.56 6.74 -5.25
CA TRP A 101 2.15 8.14 -5.24
C TRP A 101 1.28 8.47 -6.46
N GLY A 102 0.10 9.04 -6.24
CA GLY A 102 -0.77 9.54 -7.32
C GLY A 102 -1.42 8.46 -8.19
N CYS A 103 -1.52 7.21 -7.70
CA CYS A 103 -2.16 6.09 -8.40
C CYS A 103 -3.66 6.07 -8.10
N ASN A 104 -4.43 6.89 -8.82
CA ASN A 104 -5.81 7.21 -8.47
C ASN A 104 -6.84 6.12 -8.79
N SER A 105 -6.50 5.08 -9.55
CA SER A 105 -7.39 3.95 -9.85
C SER A 105 -7.14 2.72 -8.98
N LEU A 106 -6.05 2.72 -8.20
CA LEU A 106 -5.69 1.64 -7.30
C LEU A 106 -6.65 1.63 -6.10
N THR A 107 -7.25 0.47 -5.80
CA THR A 107 -8.22 0.30 -4.71
C THR A 107 -7.62 -0.35 -3.47
N TYR A 108 -6.57 -1.13 -3.63
CA TYR A 108 -5.78 -1.76 -2.57
C TYR A 108 -4.33 -1.98 -3.04
N LEU A 109 -3.41 -2.26 -2.10
CA LEU A 109 -2.02 -2.57 -2.43
C LEU A 109 -1.77 -4.07 -2.51
N PHE A 110 -2.19 -4.80 -1.49
CA PHE A 110 -1.82 -6.20 -1.31
C PHE A 110 -3.03 -7.13 -1.27
N SER A 111 -2.87 -8.32 -1.85
CA SER A 111 -3.66 -9.50 -1.47
C SER A 111 -2.90 -10.30 -0.42
N PRO A 112 -3.56 -11.18 0.35
CA PRO A 112 -2.89 -12.04 1.33
C PRO A 112 -1.77 -12.88 0.72
N SER A 113 -2.00 -13.46 -0.44
CA SER A 113 -1.01 -14.25 -1.18
C SER A 113 0.25 -13.46 -1.53
N ILE A 114 0.12 -12.18 -1.89
CA ILE A 114 1.27 -11.29 -2.13
C ILE A 114 1.92 -10.88 -0.81
N ALA A 115 1.15 -10.52 0.21
CA ALA A 115 1.68 -10.13 1.50
C ALA A 115 2.61 -11.19 2.13
N LYS A 116 2.29 -12.48 1.93
CA LYS A 116 3.12 -13.62 2.33
C LYS A 116 4.49 -13.67 1.66
N LEU A 117 4.61 -13.15 0.44
CA LEU A 117 5.88 -13.12 -0.30
C LEU A 117 6.80 -11.98 0.18
N LEU A 118 6.25 -10.91 0.73
CA LEU A 118 6.96 -9.67 1.06
C LEU A 118 7.64 -9.74 2.43
N VAL A 119 8.41 -10.80 2.68
CA VAL A 119 9.00 -11.11 4.00
C VAL A 119 10.07 -10.10 4.45
N MET A 120 10.69 -9.37 3.53
CA MET A 120 11.71 -8.36 3.83
C MET A 120 11.21 -6.93 3.68
N LEU A 121 9.89 -6.72 3.53
CA LEU A 121 9.33 -5.37 3.37
C LEU A 121 9.54 -4.58 4.66
N GLU A 122 10.23 -3.45 4.54
CA GLU A 122 10.62 -2.56 5.64
C GLU A 122 9.84 -1.26 5.62
N GLU A 123 9.53 -0.74 4.45
CA GLU A 123 8.90 0.57 4.33
C GLU A 123 7.75 0.58 3.31
N ILE A 124 6.61 1.14 3.72
CA ILE A 124 5.41 1.32 2.90
C ILE A 124 5.07 2.82 2.87
N GLN A 125 5.07 3.42 1.69
CA GLN A 125 4.65 4.80 1.49
C GLN A 125 3.51 4.87 0.49
N VAL A 126 2.36 5.40 0.90
CA VAL A 126 1.17 5.57 0.05
C VAL A 126 0.69 7.01 0.14
N THR A 127 0.72 7.70 -0.99
CA THR A 127 0.41 9.13 -1.01
C THR A 127 -0.49 9.50 -2.20
N LYS A 128 -1.49 10.35 -1.97
CA LYS A 128 -2.37 10.93 -3.01
C LYS A 128 -3.06 9.88 -3.90
N CYS A 129 -3.51 8.78 -3.33
CA CYS A 129 -4.23 7.71 -4.03
C CYS A 129 -5.72 7.77 -3.66
N LYS A 130 -6.57 8.26 -4.59
CA LYS A 130 -7.95 8.64 -4.27
C LYS A 130 -8.88 7.47 -4.03
N LYS A 131 -8.64 6.31 -4.65
CA LYS A 131 -9.57 5.16 -4.60
C LYS A 131 -9.16 4.07 -3.61
N ILE A 132 -8.01 4.18 -2.94
CA ILE A 132 -7.59 3.18 -1.96
C ILE A 132 -8.55 3.21 -0.77
N GLU A 133 -9.19 2.08 -0.51
CA GLU A 133 -10.10 1.87 0.63
C GLU A 133 -9.43 1.03 1.73
N GLU A 134 -8.58 0.07 1.35
CA GLU A 134 -7.82 -0.80 2.23
C GLU A 134 -6.39 -0.96 1.69
N ILE A 135 -5.41 -1.15 2.56
CA ILE A 135 -4.04 -1.44 2.12
C ILE A 135 -3.89 -2.92 1.78
N LEU A 136 -4.40 -3.79 2.64
CA LEU A 136 -4.44 -5.24 2.48
C LEU A 136 -5.91 -5.68 2.40
N ILE A 137 -6.30 -6.28 1.28
CA ILE A 137 -7.66 -6.81 1.13
C ILE A 137 -7.83 -8.11 1.93
N ARG A 138 -9.09 -8.43 2.20
CA ARG A 138 -9.50 -9.61 2.93
C ARG A 138 -9.07 -10.91 2.23
N ALA A 139 -8.57 -11.87 3.01
CA ALA A 139 -8.32 -13.23 2.55
C ALA A 139 -9.63 -13.93 2.15
N ARG A 140 -9.57 -14.84 1.19
CA ARG A 140 -10.65 -15.78 0.93
C ARG A 140 -10.69 -16.81 2.06
N GLU A 141 -11.82 -17.48 2.25
CA GLU A 141 -12.00 -18.45 3.36
C GLU A 141 -10.94 -19.55 3.41
N GLU A 142 -10.37 -19.90 2.28
CA GLU A 142 -9.33 -20.92 2.12
C GLU A 142 -7.91 -20.44 2.52
N GLU A 143 -7.69 -19.14 2.69
CA GLU A 143 -6.37 -18.53 2.92
C GLU A 143 -6.11 -18.11 4.40
N LYS A 144 -6.94 -18.50 5.35
CA LYS A 144 -7.09 -17.88 6.70
C LYS A 144 -5.95 -18.09 7.72
N GLU A 145 -4.85 -18.78 7.42
CA GLU A 145 -3.96 -19.28 8.50
C GLU A 145 -2.66 -18.52 8.78
N GLU A 146 -2.38 -17.35 8.24
CA GLU A 146 -1.08 -16.69 8.51
C GLU A 146 -1.18 -15.40 9.32
N LYS A 147 -0.56 -15.45 10.53
CA LYS A 147 -0.59 -14.38 11.55
C LYS A 147 0.53 -13.34 11.42
N ASN A 148 1.62 -13.61 10.69
CA ASN A 148 2.84 -12.81 10.73
C ASN A 148 3.17 -12.11 9.39
N LEU A 149 2.19 -11.41 8.81
CA LEU A 149 2.44 -10.58 7.63
C LEU A 149 3.20 -9.30 8.02
N PHE A 150 4.17 -8.92 7.19
CA PHE A 150 4.90 -7.64 7.30
C PHE A 150 5.71 -7.45 8.60
N HIS A 151 6.23 -8.52 9.19
CA HIS A 151 6.96 -8.49 10.47
C HIS A 151 8.26 -7.63 10.45
N LYS A 152 8.79 -7.31 9.26
CA LYS A 152 9.97 -6.44 9.08
C LYS A 152 9.60 -4.97 8.85
N VAL A 153 8.33 -4.66 8.67
CA VAL A 153 7.92 -3.27 8.43
C VAL A 153 8.25 -2.41 9.64
N ASN A 154 9.08 -1.41 9.40
CA ASN A 154 9.55 -0.47 10.42
C ASN A 154 9.02 0.95 10.21
N SER A 155 8.54 1.28 9.00
CA SER A 155 8.03 2.61 8.66
C SER A 155 6.80 2.54 7.75
N ILE A 156 5.75 3.28 8.09
CA ILE A 156 4.54 3.42 7.27
C ILE A 156 4.18 4.90 7.13
N LEU A 157 4.00 5.34 5.87
CA LEU A 157 3.45 6.65 5.53
C LEU A 157 2.14 6.48 4.77
N LEU A 158 1.04 6.96 5.34
CA LEU A 158 -0.28 7.08 4.71
C LEU A 158 -0.65 8.55 4.62
N ARG A 159 -0.73 9.11 3.39
CA ARG A 159 -0.93 10.54 3.21
C ARG A 159 -1.88 10.84 2.06
N ASP A 160 -2.80 11.79 2.27
CA ASP A 160 -3.74 12.23 1.24
C ASP A 160 -4.56 11.06 0.64
N LEU A 161 -5.11 10.21 1.51
CA LEU A 161 -5.91 9.03 1.16
C LEU A 161 -7.37 9.24 1.62
N PRO A 162 -8.19 9.93 0.82
CA PRO A 162 -9.51 10.37 1.25
C PRO A 162 -10.51 9.21 1.49
N ASN A 163 -10.31 8.06 0.86
CA ASN A 163 -11.22 6.93 0.97
C ASN A 163 -10.69 5.78 1.82
N LEU A 164 -9.46 5.89 2.36
CA LEU A 164 -8.87 4.84 3.19
C LEU A 164 -9.66 4.67 4.49
N LYS A 165 -10.18 3.47 4.73
CA LYS A 165 -11.01 3.10 5.89
C LYS A 165 -10.21 2.39 6.98
N CYS A 166 -9.31 1.48 6.57
CA CYS A 166 -8.45 0.68 7.45
C CYS A 166 -7.20 0.22 6.70
N PHE A 167 -6.23 -0.35 7.43
CA PHE A 167 -5.12 -1.04 6.79
C PHE A 167 -5.58 -2.41 6.26
N CYS A 168 -6.29 -3.16 7.08
CA CYS A 168 -6.90 -4.44 6.75
C CYS A 168 -8.21 -4.58 7.53
N ASN A 169 -9.23 -5.13 6.91
CA ASN A 169 -10.53 -5.39 7.54
C ASN A 169 -10.70 -6.87 7.94
N GLU A 170 -9.63 -7.51 8.41
CA GLU A 170 -9.67 -8.87 8.94
C GLU A 170 -9.34 -8.92 10.42
N ALA A 171 -10.05 -9.79 11.15
CA ALA A 171 -9.85 -10.01 12.58
C ALA A 171 -8.65 -10.92 12.89
N ASN A 172 -7.59 -10.88 12.08
CA ASN A 172 -6.36 -11.63 12.34
C ASN A 172 -5.48 -10.83 13.30
N ALA A 173 -4.87 -11.50 14.27
CA ALA A 173 -3.89 -10.88 15.13
C ALA A 173 -2.63 -10.55 14.33
N PHE A 174 -2.31 -9.28 14.20
CA PHE A 174 -1.07 -8.82 13.59
C PHE A 174 -0.03 -8.52 14.66
N GLU A 175 1.21 -8.90 14.39
CA GLU A 175 2.35 -8.50 15.21
C GLU A 175 3.37 -7.80 14.34
N TRP A 176 3.63 -6.53 14.62
CA TRP A 176 4.62 -5.71 13.92
C TRP A 176 5.71 -5.27 14.88
N PRO A 177 6.58 -6.21 15.27
CA PRO A 177 7.59 -5.96 16.31
C PRO A 177 8.63 -4.92 15.88
N SER A 178 8.78 -4.69 14.57
CA SER A 178 9.79 -3.76 14.05
C SER A 178 9.23 -2.37 13.75
N LEU A 179 7.91 -2.13 13.86
CA LEU A 179 7.30 -0.84 13.49
C LEU A 179 7.71 0.25 14.48
N LYS A 180 8.44 1.26 13.97
CA LYS A 180 8.95 2.40 14.74
C LYS A 180 8.35 3.72 14.31
N LYS A 181 7.98 3.85 13.03
CA LYS A 181 7.49 5.10 12.47
C LYS A 181 6.13 4.90 11.79
N MET A 182 5.16 5.66 12.23
CA MET A 182 3.83 5.70 11.64
C MET A 182 3.41 7.14 11.38
N MET A 183 3.09 7.45 10.13
CA MET A 183 2.59 8.75 9.72
C MET A 183 1.22 8.61 9.09
N VAL A 184 0.23 9.35 9.58
CA VAL A 184 -1.14 9.39 9.06
C VAL A 184 -1.55 10.84 8.83
N ILE A 185 -1.45 11.29 7.58
CA ILE A 185 -1.61 12.68 7.21
C ILE A 185 -2.77 12.81 6.23
N ARG A 186 -3.79 13.59 6.59
CA ARG A 186 -4.97 13.83 5.75
C ARG A 186 -5.64 12.56 5.19
N CYS A 187 -5.88 11.58 6.08
CA CYS A 187 -6.68 10.39 5.82
C CYS A 187 -7.99 10.46 6.61
N PRO A 188 -9.00 11.24 6.14
CA PRO A 188 -10.18 11.62 6.94
C PRO A 188 -11.12 10.45 7.25
N ASN A 189 -11.07 9.36 6.49
CA ASN A 189 -11.93 8.20 6.67
C ASN A 189 -11.27 7.03 7.39
N LEU A 190 -9.99 7.15 7.76
CA LEU A 190 -9.27 6.11 8.50
C LEU A 190 -9.79 6.07 9.95
N ARG A 191 -10.65 5.10 10.25
CA ARG A 191 -11.33 4.96 11.56
C ARG A 191 -10.63 3.99 12.49
N MET A 192 -10.04 2.95 11.94
CA MET A 192 -9.27 1.92 12.64
C MET A 192 -8.10 1.50 11.76
N PHE A 193 -7.11 0.87 12.36
CA PHE A 193 -6.01 0.32 11.57
C PHE A 193 -6.29 -1.13 11.18
N VAL A 194 -6.59 -1.98 12.15
CA VAL A 194 -7.07 -3.36 11.96
C VAL A 194 -8.15 -3.68 12.99
N PRO A 195 -9.11 -4.58 12.73
CA PRO A 195 -10.20 -4.87 13.66
C PRO A 195 -9.81 -5.74 14.88
N SER A 196 -8.55 -6.18 14.97
CA SER A 196 -8.03 -7.04 16.01
C SER A 196 -6.89 -6.37 16.80
N ASN A 197 -6.39 -7.05 17.83
CA ASN A 197 -5.22 -6.58 18.55
C ASN A 197 -4.00 -6.56 17.65
N LEU A 198 -3.38 -5.40 17.54
CA LEU A 198 -2.13 -5.18 16.85
C LEU A 198 -1.04 -4.86 17.86
N LYS A 199 -0.02 -5.72 17.93
CA LYS A 199 1.14 -5.47 18.79
C LYS A 199 2.21 -4.71 18.04
N THR A 200 2.55 -3.52 18.52
CA THR A 200 3.58 -2.63 17.97
C THR A 200 4.50 -2.13 19.08
N PRO A 201 5.32 -3.01 19.70
CA PRO A 201 6.07 -2.68 20.92
C PRO A 201 7.09 -1.55 20.77
N GLU A 202 7.62 -1.34 19.54
CA GLU A 202 8.62 -0.31 19.23
C GLU A 202 8.00 1.03 18.75
N LEU A 203 6.66 1.07 18.61
CA LEU A 203 5.99 2.27 18.13
C LEU A 203 5.66 3.20 19.29
N GLU A 204 6.22 4.41 19.27
CA GLU A 204 6.02 5.41 20.32
C GLU A 204 4.90 6.40 20.00
N GLY A 205 4.46 6.49 18.76
CA GLY A 205 3.40 7.41 18.36
C GLY A 205 3.08 7.40 16.88
N VAL A 206 1.95 8.04 16.55
CA VAL A 206 1.51 8.30 15.18
C VAL A 206 1.67 9.79 14.89
N TYR A 207 2.40 10.12 13.84
CA TYR A 207 2.64 11.48 13.41
C TYR A 207 1.58 11.95 12.42
N GLU A 208 1.07 13.17 12.62
CA GLU A 208 0.06 13.79 11.78
C GLU A 208 0.63 14.85 10.81
N ASP A 209 1.93 15.08 10.85
CA ASP A 209 2.67 15.99 9.98
C ASP A 209 3.97 15.36 9.47
N ILE A 210 4.50 15.91 8.37
CA ILE A 210 5.75 15.44 7.74
C ILE A 210 7.01 15.90 8.48
N GLU A 211 6.89 16.87 9.39
CA GLU A 211 8.01 17.43 10.13
C GLU A 211 8.21 16.74 11.49
N PHE A 212 7.41 15.70 11.77
CA PHE A 212 7.43 14.94 13.03
C PHE A 212 7.22 15.80 14.29
N LYS A 213 6.49 16.92 14.17
CA LYS A 213 6.25 17.86 15.28
C LYS A 213 5.07 17.46 16.14
N THR A 214 4.04 16.87 15.51
CA THR A 214 2.82 16.44 16.22
C THR A 214 2.69 14.94 16.19
N SER A 215 2.76 14.32 17.34
CA SER A 215 2.52 12.88 17.51
C SER A 215 1.42 12.63 18.53
N GLN A 216 0.66 11.58 18.31
CA GLN A 216 -0.39 11.10 19.21
C GLN A 216 -0.07 9.68 19.63
N TRP A 217 -0.34 9.35 20.91
CA TRP A 217 -0.29 7.99 21.41
C TRP A 217 -1.35 7.73 22.47
N LYS A 218 -2.13 6.66 22.34
CA LYS A 218 -3.24 6.29 23.23
C LYS A 218 -3.12 4.86 23.77
N GLY A 219 -1.89 4.38 23.92
CA GLY A 219 -1.60 3.05 24.47
C GLY A 219 -1.44 1.97 23.39
N ASP A 220 -2.17 2.04 22.29
CA ASP A 220 -2.04 1.18 21.13
C ASP A 220 -2.36 1.93 19.83
N LEU A 221 -2.02 1.32 18.68
CA LEU A 221 -2.19 1.95 17.37
C LEU A 221 -3.66 2.16 17.02
N ASN A 222 -4.54 1.18 17.26
CA ASN A 222 -5.96 1.31 16.95
C ASN A 222 -6.63 2.42 17.78
N ALA A 223 -6.39 2.45 19.08
CA ALA A 223 -6.89 3.51 19.96
C ALA A 223 -6.37 4.89 19.54
N THR A 224 -5.13 4.96 19.09
CA THR A 224 -4.52 6.19 18.59
C THR A 224 -5.18 6.66 17.28
N ILE A 225 -5.38 5.79 16.31
CA ILE A 225 -6.06 6.10 15.05
C ILE A 225 -7.52 6.54 15.31
N GLU A 226 -8.22 5.81 16.17
CA GLU A 226 -9.61 6.18 16.54
C GLU A 226 -9.66 7.57 17.19
N HIS A 227 -8.72 7.88 18.08
CA HIS A 227 -8.61 9.20 18.70
C HIS A 227 -8.37 10.31 17.67
N ILE A 228 -7.43 10.11 16.75
CA ILE A 228 -7.14 11.06 15.66
C ILE A 228 -8.38 11.25 14.78
N PHE A 229 -9.09 10.18 14.44
CA PHE A 229 -10.33 10.25 13.66
C PHE A 229 -11.42 11.06 14.40
N LYS A 230 -11.68 10.75 15.67
CA LYS A 230 -12.68 11.46 16.49
C LYS A 230 -12.34 12.95 16.62
N GLY A 231 -11.07 13.28 16.86
CA GLY A 231 -10.61 14.68 16.92
C GLY A 231 -10.92 15.45 15.65
N LYS A 232 -10.70 14.88 14.47
CA LYS A 232 -11.01 15.52 13.18
C LYS A 232 -12.52 15.73 12.99
N VAL A 233 -13.35 14.78 13.39
CA VAL A 233 -14.81 14.91 13.33
C VAL A 233 -15.30 16.05 14.22
N TRP A 234 -14.77 16.18 15.44
CA TRP A 234 -15.10 17.28 16.35
C TRP A 234 -14.74 18.65 15.77
N HIS A 235 -13.57 18.82 15.17
CA HIS A 235 -13.16 20.06 14.53
C HIS A 235 -14.11 20.46 13.38
N ILE A 236 -14.53 19.51 12.57
CA ILE A 236 -15.50 19.77 11.49
C ILE A 236 -16.86 20.18 12.06
N LEU A 237 -17.36 19.48 13.09
CA LEU A 237 -18.64 19.81 13.74
C LEU A 237 -18.60 21.21 14.36
N ILE A 238 -17.54 21.57 15.08
CA ILE A 238 -17.37 22.92 15.65
C ILE A 238 -17.39 23.97 14.55
N ALA A 239 -16.65 23.75 13.44
CA ALA A 239 -16.63 24.68 12.31
C ALA A 239 -18.01 24.86 11.67
N ILE A 240 -18.78 23.78 11.51
CA ILE A 240 -20.16 23.84 10.99
C ILE A 240 -21.06 24.63 11.95
N ILE A 241 -20.99 24.37 13.26
CA ILE A 241 -21.79 25.06 14.28
C ILE A 241 -21.47 26.56 14.25
N SER A 242 -20.18 26.94 14.23
CA SER A 242 -19.76 28.36 14.15
C SER A 242 -20.33 29.05 12.89
N LEU A 243 -20.27 28.38 11.73
CA LEU A 243 -20.85 28.90 10.50
C LEU A 243 -22.39 29.08 10.62
N MET A 244 -23.09 28.14 11.25
CA MET A 244 -24.53 28.24 11.46
C MET A 244 -24.89 29.36 12.42
N GLU A 245 -24.09 29.62 13.45
CA GLU A 245 -24.29 30.75 14.37
C GLU A 245 -24.07 32.09 13.67
N GLU A 246 -23.05 32.22 12.81
CA GLU A 246 -22.83 33.40 11.99
C GLU A 246 -24.01 33.69 11.04
N PHE A 247 -24.58 32.65 10.42
CA PHE A 247 -25.77 32.82 9.56
C PHE A 247 -27.00 33.26 10.35
N ASN A 248 -27.20 32.78 11.60
CA ASN A 248 -28.32 33.16 12.44
C ASN A 248 -28.20 34.57 13.04
N THR A 249 -27.00 35.14 13.09
CA THR A 249 -26.81 36.51 13.58
C THR A 249 -26.93 37.57 12.47
N CYS A 250 -27.06 37.17 11.20
CA CYS A 250 -27.21 38.05 10.05
C CYS A 250 -28.71 38.19 9.60
N VAL A 251 -29.66 37.59 10.32
CA VAL A 251 -31.09 37.76 10.11
C VAL A 251 -31.70 38.57 11.25
#